data_f6b6d284fbcb118797af048c0e1be5da
#
_entry.id   f6b6d284fbcb118797af048c0e1be5da
#
_cell.length_a   1.000
_cell.length_b   1.000
_cell.length_c   1.000
_cell.angle_alpha   90.00
_cell.angle_beta   90.00
_cell.angle_gamma   90.00
#
_symmetry.space_group_name_H-M   'P 1'
#
loop_
_entity.id
_entity.type
_entity.pdbx_description
1 polymer ?
#
loop_
_entity_poly.entity_id
_entity_poly.type
_entity_poly.pdbx_seq_one_letter_code
_entity_poly.pdbx_strand_id
1 'polypeptide(L)'
;MGTKKLVGLIAIAAISLPIFANGASAPISLEMKQKYNQVLHGYYPNFIITSLKNNVVISKITINKGNCKFIDREINMKTLAFEKFLPKKLNEYQQANFDGGTGCNVKIVDMTINNKEWSFSF
;
A
#
# COMPACT_ATOMS: atom_id res chain seq x y z
N MET A 1 10.61 10.39 -17.31
CA MET A 1 11.04 9.47 -16.25
C MET A 1 11.58 10.16 -15.02
N GLY A 2 12.29 11.25 -15.16
CA GLY A 2 12.87 11.96 -14.03
C GLY A 2 11.87 12.55 -13.06
N THR A 3 10.63 12.77 -13.49
CA THR A 3 9.59 13.35 -12.64
C THR A 3 9.32 12.56 -11.37
N LYS A 4 9.64 11.29 -11.38
CA LYS A 4 9.43 10.44 -10.21
C LYS A 4 10.20 10.90 -8.99
N LYS A 5 11.32 11.57 -9.20
CA LYS A 5 12.14 12.06 -8.10
C LYS A 5 11.45 13.14 -7.31
N LEU A 6 10.59 13.89 -7.95
CA LEU A 6 9.88 14.98 -7.30
C LEU A 6 8.91 14.50 -6.25
N VAL A 7 8.36 13.31 -6.47
CA VAL A 7 7.42 12.72 -5.53
C VAL A 7 8.09 12.48 -4.17
N GLY A 8 9.35 12.05 -4.19
CA GLY A 8 10.09 11.85 -2.96
C GLY A 8 10.29 13.12 -2.16
N LEU A 9 10.47 14.24 -2.84
CA LEU A 9 10.63 15.52 -2.15
C LEU A 9 9.35 15.96 -1.47
N ILE A 10 8.23 15.74 -2.11
CA ILE A 10 6.93 16.05 -1.53
C ILE A 10 6.70 15.23 -0.28
N ALA A 11 7.14 13.99 -0.27
CA ALA A 11 6.97 13.10 0.86
C ALA A 11 7.60 13.64 2.13
N ILE A 12 8.71 14.34 2.02
CA ILE A 12 9.39 14.86 3.19
C ILE A 12 8.56 15.93 3.89
N ALA A 13 7.87 16.74 3.12
CA ALA A 13 7.18 17.90 3.65
C ALA A 13 5.82 17.57 4.25
N ALA A 14 5.26 16.42 3.93
CA ALA A 14 3.84 16.22 4.18
C ALA A 14 3.55 14.88 4.85
N ILE A 15 3.70 14.85 6.16
CA ILE A 15 3.43 13.64 6.94
C ILE A 15 1.98 13.20 6.79
N SER A 16 1.05 14.15 6.76
CA SER A 16 -0.37 13.85 6.71
C SER A 16 -0.93 13.75 5.29
N LEU A 17 -0.14 14.13 4.28
CA LEU A 17 -0.60 14.08 2.89
C LEU A 17 -0.31 12.73 2.27
N PRO A 18 -1.17 12.26 1.37
CA PRO A 18 -0.91 11.00 0.67
C PRO A 18 0.27 11.12 -0.29
N ILE A 19 1.00 10.04 -0.41
CA ILE A 19 2.15 9.93 -1.31
C ILE A 19 1.82 8.84 -2.32
N PHE A 20 1.96 9.15 -3.61
CA PHE A 20 1.66 8.22 -4.68
C PHE A 20 2.93 7.53 -5.16
N ALA A 21 2.83 6.24 -5.40
CA ALA A 21 3.95 5.46 -5.89
C ALA A 21 4.14 5.62 -7.39
N ASN A 22 5.36 5.39 -7.83
CA ASN A 22 5.73 5.37 -9.24
C ASN A 22 5.71 3.95 -9.79
N GLY A 23 4.51 3.42 -10.01
CA GLY A 23 4.35 2.11 -10.64
C GLY A 23 3.83 2.29 -12.05
N ALA A 24 4.71 2.68 -12.98
CA ALA A 24 4.30 2.97 -14.35
C ALA A 24 3.59 1.79 -14.99
N SER A 25 2.43 2.02 -15.58
CA SER A 25 1.61 1.02 -16.27
C SER A 25 1.04 -0.08 -15.39
N ALA A 26 1.15 0.03 -14.09
CA ALA A 26 0.52 -0.93 -13.19
C ALA A 26 -1.00 -0.84 -13.29
N PRO A 27 -1.72 -1.94 -13.05
CA PRO A 27 -3.18 -1.94 -13.10
C PRO A 27 -3.83 -1.33 -11.86
N ILE A 28 -3.04 -0.82 -10.94
CA ILE A 28 -3.50 -0.14 -9.74
C ILE A 28 -2.71 1.15 -9.53
N SER A 29 -3.29 2.05 -8.75
CA SER A 29 -2.52 3.13 -8.14
C SER A 29 -2.37 2.84 -6.65
N LEU A 30 -1.24 3.26 -6.09
CA LEU A 30 -0.93 3.02 -4.68
C LEU A 30 -0.53 4.34 -4.05
N GLU A 31 -1.22 4.70 -2.97
CA GLU A 31 -0.86 5.86 -2.18
C GLU A 31 -0.62 5.46 -0.74
N MET A 32 0.14 6.26 -0.02
CA MET A 32 0.51 5.99 1.36
C MET A 32 0.30 7.22 2.21
N LYS A 33 -0.23 6.99 3.42
CA LYS A 33 -0.33 8.01 4.46
C LYS A 33 0.35 7.50 5.70
N GLN A 34 0.92 8.40 6.49
CA GLN A 34 1.41 8.05 7.82
C GLN A 34 0.29 8.27 8.82
N LYS A 35 -0.01 7.24 9.60
CA LYS A 35 -1.00 7.32 10.68
C LYS A 35 -0.31 7.09 12.01
N TYR A 36 -0.86 7.68 13.07
CA TYR A 36 -0.29 7.53 14.40
C TYR A 36 -1.02 6.46 15.18
N ASN A 37 -0.25 5.56 15.81
CA ASN A 37 -0.78 4.54 16.71
C ASN A 37 -0.52 4.97 18.14
N GLN A 38 -1.58 5.30 18.88
CA GLN A 38 -1.46 5.79 20.24
C GLN A 38 -0.99 4.72 21.23
N VAL A 39 -1.31 3.47 20.96
CA VAL A 39 -0.90 2.37 21.84
C VAL A 39 0.60 2.12 21.74
N LEU A 40 1.11 2.09 20.50
CA LEU A 40 2.53 1.82 20.27
C LEU A 40 3.38 3.09 20.21
N HIS A 41 2.75 4.27 20.35
CA HIS A 41 3.42 5.56 20.34
C HIS A 41 4.32 5.75 19.11
N GLY A 42 3.80 5.44 17.94
CA GLY A 42 4.58 5.57 16.72
C GLY A 42 3.71 5.68 15.49
N TYR A 43 4.33 6.12 14.40
CA TYR A 43 3.67 6.21 13.12
C TYR A 43 3.78 4.89 12.37
N TYR A 44 2.77 4.61 11.57
CA TYR A 44 2.77 3.45 10.69
C TYR A 44 2.22 3.85 9.33
N PRO A 45 2.69 3.19 8.25
CA PRO A 45 2.17 3.50 6.92
C PRO A 45 0.83 2.81 6.71
N ASN A 46 -0.12 3.56 6.19
CA ASN A 46 -1.40 3.05 5.70
C ASN A 46 -1.42 3.23 4.20
N PHE A 47 -1.68 2.16 3.48
CA PHE A 47 -1.67 2.16 2.03
C PHE A 47 -3.08 2.08 1.50
N ILE A 48 -3.34 2.82 0.42
CA ILE A 48 -4.62 2.79 -0.27
C ILE A 48 -4.37 2.35 -1.70
N ILE A 49 -4.96 1.23 -2.05
CA ILE A 49 -4.92 0.68 -3.40
C ILE A 49 -6.19 1.13 -4.12
N THR A 50 -6.04 1.68 -5.31
CA THR A 50 -7.18 1.93 -6.19
C THR A 50 -6.98 1.11 -7.45
N SER A 51 -7.92 0.25 -7.76
CA SER A 51 -7.85 -0.53 -8.98
C SER A 51 -8.19 0.34 -10.19
N LEU A 52 -7.39 0.22 -11.24
CA LEU A 52 -7.59 0.95 -12.48
C LEU A 52 -8.27 0.09 -13.55
N LYS A 53 -8.48 -1.18 -13.25
CA LYS A 53 -9.06 -2.15 -14.18
C LYS A 53 -9.98 -3.11 -13.45
N ASN A 54 -10.79 -3.84 -14.21
CA ASN A 54 -11.58 -4.94 -13.68
C ASN A 54 -10.71 -6.18 -13.47
N ASN A 55 -11.16 -7.05 -12.57
CA ASN A 55 -10.54 -8.36 -12.34
C ASN A 55 -9.06 -8.27 -11.92
N VAL A 56 -8.76 -7.32 -11.05
CA VAL A 56 -7.44 -7.20 -10.46
C VAL A 56 -7.37 -8.11 -9.24
N VAL A 57 -6.36 -8.98 -9.19
CA VAL A 57 -6.14 -9.89 -8.07
C VAL A 57 -4.74 -9.66 -7.54
N ILE A 58 -4.66 -9.21 -6.29
CA ILE A 58 -3.39 -9.00 -5.61
C ILE A 58 -3.15 -10.21 -4.72
N SER A 59 -2.06 -10.93 -4.97
CA SER A 59 -1.77 -12.17 -4.27
C SER A 59 -0.58 -12.10 -3.31
N LYS A 60 0.27 -11.07 -3.46
CA LYS A 60 1.44 -10.92 -2.62
C LYS A 60 1.80 -9.45 -2.47
N ILE A 61 2.20 -9.05 -1.26
CA ILE A 61 2.67 -7.71 -0.95
C ILE A 61 3.90 -7.83 -0.06
N THR A 62 4.96 -7.11 -0.41
CA THR A 62 6.19 -7.06 0.37
C THR A 62 6.64 -5.62 0.49
N ILE A 63 6.93 -5.15 1.69
CA ILE A 63 7.35 -3.78 1.96
C ILE A 63 8.84 -3.76 2.27
N ASN A 64 9.60 -2.91 1.57
CA ASN A 64 11.05 -2.77 1.75
C ASN A 64 11.76 -4.12 1.70
N LYS A 65 11.39 -4.96 0.72
CA LYS A 65 11.99 -6.29 0.53
C LYS A 65 11.89 -7.18 1.77
N GLY A 66 10.83 -6.98 2.56
CA GLY A 66 10.61 -7.77 3.77
C GLY A 66 11.15 -7.15 5.04
N ASN A 67 11.83 -6.01 4.96
CA ASN A 67 12.35 -5.34 6.16
C ASN A 67 11.29 -4.57 6.94
N CYS A 68 10.13 -4.35 6.35
CA CYS A 68 8.95 -3.83 7.04
C CYS A 68 7.86 -4.86 7.02
N LYS A 69 7.16 -4.95 8.13
CA LYS A 69 6.06 -5.91 8.25
C LYS A 69 4.88 -5.47 7.39
N PHE A 70 4.32 -6.39 6.63
CA PHE A 70 3.03 -6.23 5.98
C PHE A 70 1.96 -6.85 6.89
N ILE A 71 0.94 -6.07 7.22
CA ILE A 71 -0.16 -6.55 8.07
C ILE A 71 -1.22 -7.17 7.17
N ASP A 72 -1.19 -8.49 7.06
CA ASP A 72 -2.11 -9.24 6.19
C ASP A 72 -3.40 -9.54 6.94
N ARG A 73 -4.18 -8.48 7.21
CA ARG A 73 -5.39 -8.62 8.00
C ARG A 73 -6.39 -7.53 7.67
N GLU A 74 -7.65 -7.90 7.65
CA GLU A 74 -8.76 -6.95 7.53
C GLU A 74 -9.93 -7.45 8.39
N ILE A 75 -10.86 -6.55 8.66
CA ILE A 75 -12.06 -6.89 9.42
C ILE A 75 -13.19 -7.15 8.44
N ASN A 76 -13.82 -8.33 8.58
CA ASN A 76 -15.05 -8.62 7.86
C ASN A 76 -16.20 -7.89 8.55
N MET A 77 -16.80 -6.94 7.84
CA MET A 77 -17.82 -6.07 8.45
C MET A 77 -19.11 -6.80 8.77
N LYS A 78 -19.34 -7.98 8.18
CA LYS A 78 -20.54 -8.76 8.48
C LYS A 78 -20.39 -9.60 9.74
N THR A 79 -19.22 -10.20 9.93
CA THR A 79 -18.96 -11.10 11.06
C THR A 79 -18.15 -10.44 12.17
N LEU A 80 -17.54 -9.28 11.90
CA LEU A 80 -16.62 -8.57 12.78
C LEU A 80 -15.40 -9.40 13.16
N ALA A 81 -15.08 -10.39 12.35
CA ALA A 81 -13.90 -11.23 12.55
C ALA A 81 -12.74 -10.74 11.70
N PHE A 82 -11.52 -10.99 12.18
CA PHE A 82 -10.33 -10.73 11.40
C PHE A 82 -10.14 -11.80 10.35
N GLU A 83 -9.77 -11.36 9.14
CA GLU A 83 -9.49 -12.25 8.02
C GLU A 83 -8.20 -11.81 7.36
N LYS A 84 -7.62 -12.68 6.53
CA LYS A 84 -6.47 -12.29 5.72
C LYS A 84 -6.90 -11.26 4.68
N PHE A 85 -6.04 -10.27 4.48
CA PHE A 85 -6.25 -9.29 3.42
C PHE A 85 -6.06 -9.91 2.04
N LEU A 86 -5.02 -10.73 1.88
CA LEU A 86 -4.70 -11.36 0.60
C LEU A 86 -5.31 -12.75 0.47
N PRO A 87 -5.67 -13.22 -0.71
CA PRO A 87 -5.69 -12.45 -1.95
C PRO A 87 -6.82 -11.42 -1.96
N LYS A 88 -6.57 -10.28 -2.63
CA LYS A 88 -7.55 -9.21 -2.71
C LYS A 88 -7.99 -9.03 -4.14
N LYS A 89 -9.30 -9.12 -4.37
CA LYS A 89 -9.89 -8.90 -5.68
C LYS A 89 -10.52 -7.52 -5.74
N LEU A 90 -10.24 -6.81 -6.81
CA LEU A 90 -10.79 -5.47 -7.02
C LEU A 90 -11.24 -5.32 -8.47
N ASN A 91 -12.35 -4.65 -8.64
CA ASN A 91 -12.80 -4.18 -9.94
C ASN A 91 -12.47 -2.71 -10.09
N GLU A 92 -12.70 -2.18 -11.28
CA GLU A 92 -12.31 -0.82 -11.63
C GLU A 92 -12.82 0.19 -10.60
N TYR A 93 -11.90 1.03 -10.12
CA TYR A 93 -12.12 2.09 -9.13
C TYR A 93 -12.47 1.63 -7.72
N GLN A 94 -12.49 0.35 -7.46
CA GLN A 94 -12.60 -0.14 -6.10
C GLN A 94 -11.30 0.09 -5.34
N GLN A 95 -11.42 0.33 -4.04
CA GLN A 95 -10.28 0.62 -3.19
C GLN A 95 -10.14 -0.42 -2.09
N ALA A 96 -8.91 -0.60 -1.64
CA ALA A 96 -8.59 -1.43 -0.49
C ALA A 96 -7.46 -0.80 0.28
N ASN A 97 -7.47 -0.97 1.60
CA ASN A 97 -6.46 -0.40 2.48
C ASN A 97 -5.72 -1.52 3.20
N PHE A 98 -4.42 -1.34 3.37
CA PHE A 98 -3.63 -2.21 4.23
C PHE A 98 -2.57 -1.40 4.96
N ASP A 99 -2.02 -1.96 6.02
CA ASP A 99 -1.06 -1.28 6.86
C ASP A 99 0.30 -1.97 6.83
N GLY A 100 1.34 -1.17 7.02
CA GLY A 100 2.67 -1.67 7.37
C GLY A 100 2.92 -1.53 8.86
N GLY A 101 4.02 -2.10 9.33
CA GLY A 101 4.39 -2.06 10.74
C GLY A 101 4.78 -0.67 11.21
N THR A 102 4.61 -0.44 12.50
CA THR A 102 4.98 0.82 13.15
C THR A 102 6.48 1.08 13.00
N GLY A 103 6.83 2.31 12.69
CA GLY A 103 8.23 2.71 12.53
C GLY A 103 8.82 2.41 11.16
N CYS A 104 8.04 1.89 10.24
CA CYS A 104 8.53 1.58 8.89
C CYS A 104 8.70 2.85 8.05
N ASN A 105 9.88 3.06 7.53
CA ASN A 105 10.17 4.11 6.56
C ASN A 105 10.12 3.49 5.16
N VAL A 106 8.98 3.60 4.51
CA VAL A 106 8.71 2.91 3.25
C VAL A 106 9.55 3.49 2.12
N LYS A 107 10.24 2.61 1.40
CA LYS A 107 11.01 2.95 0.21
C LYS A 107 10.42 2.28 -1.03
N ILE A 108 10.03 1.03 -0.90
CA ILE A 108 9.54 0.26 -2.03
C ILE A 108 8.49 -0.74 -1.55
N VAL A 109 7.45 -0.91 -2.36
CA VAL A 109 6.44 -1.94 -2.16
C VAL A 109 6.40 -2.79 -3.40
N ASP A 110 6.59 -4.09 -3.23
CA ASP A 110 6.49 -5.07 -4.31
C ASP A 110 5.16 -5.79 -4.19
N MET A 111 4.48 -5.95 -5.30
CA MET A 111 3.22 -6.66 -5.35
C MET A 111 3.18 -7.64 -6.51
N THR A 112 2.52 -8.78 -6.30
CA THR A 112 2.14 -9.66 -7.37
C THR A 112 0.68 -9.39 -7.71
N ILE A 113 0.42 -8.93 -8.91
CA ILE A 113 -0.90 -8.56 -9.38
C ILE A 113 -1.17 -9.33 -10.68
N ASN A 114 -2.23 -10.15 -10.68
CA ASN A 114 -2.57 -11.00 -11.81
C ASN A 114 -1.35 -11.81 -12.28
N ASN A 115 -0.65 -12.41 -11.32
CA ASN A 115 0.53 -13.25 -11.53
C ASN A 115 1.74 -12.53 -12.15
N LYS A 116 1.76 -11.20 -12.07
CA LYS A 116 2.87 -10.38 -12.56
C LYS A 116 3.38 -9.50 -11.44
N GLU A 117 4.70 -9.35 -11.34
CA GLU A 117 5.29 -8.54 -10.28
C GLU A 117 5.38 -7.07 -10.68
N TRP A 118 5.08 -6.22 -9.71
CA TRP A 118 5.15 -4.77 -9.84
C TRP A 118 5.85 -4.19 -8.64
N SER A 119 6.66 -3.16 -8.86
CA SER A 119 7.34 -2.44 -7.78
C SER A 119 6.89 -0.99 -7.77
N PHE A 120 6.62 -0.48 -6.58
CA PHE A 120 6.16 0.89 -6.37
C PHE A 120 7.15 1.58 -5.45
N SER A 121 7.78 2.64 -5.93
CA SER A 121 8.78 3.40 -5.18
C SER A 121 8.16 4.63 -4.54
N PHE A 122 8.61 4.94 -3.35
CA PHE A 122 8.15 6.10 -2.59
C PHE A 122 9.32 7.02 -2.23
#